data_bb153a7fcc15623460c3f0c4524d6656
#
_entry.id   bb153a7fcc15623460c3f0c4524d6656
#
_cell.length_a   1.000
_cell.length_b   1.000
_cell.length_c   1.000
_cell.angle_alpha   90.00
_cell.angle_beta   90.00
_cell.angle_gamma   90.00
#
_symmetry.space_group_name_H-M   'P 1'
#
loop_
_entity.id
_entity.type
_entity.pdbx_description
1 polymer ?
#
loop_
_entity_poly.entity_id
_entity_poly.type
_entity_poly.pdbx_seq_one_letter_code
_entity_poly.pdbx_strand_id
1 'polypeptide(L)'
;MADKTAILSVGIDVGTSTTQVVFSKLQMDNAGGYFSVPRVAIVDKEVVYKSEVYMTPLKTDVLIDTEALRDIVAAEFRKAGYRPEDTDSGAVIITGESARKENSDAVLKSLSDFAGDFVVSAAGPDMESLIAGKGSGAWQYSMDHHCRVANLDIGGGTTNVVLFEDGETAARGCLDIGGRLICMNPQGIITKVSPAAAVMAQAAGVSVSVGDRCDELKLTAVTRQMAAALNAYLGVGTKDIDAILRQIKTPGSSDFPVPEKVQAVFFSGGVDSTKRIKLI
;
A
#
# COMPACT_ATOMS: atom_id res chain seq x y z
N MET A 1 -36.70 10.85 -10.02
CA MET A 1 -35.67 9.86 -9.71
C MET A 1 -34.39 10.39 -10.38
N ALA A 2 -33.39 10.74 -9.63
CA ALA A 2 -32.12 11.15 -10.22
C ALA A 2 -31.52 9.94 -10.96
N ASP A 3 -31.09 10.16 -12.19
CA ASP A 3 -30.45 9.12 -13.01
C ASP A 3 -29.15 8.71 -12.30
N LYS A 4 -29.13 7.51 -11.73
CA LYS A 4 -27.90 6.92 -11.16
C LYS A 4 -26.98 6.58 -12.33
N THR A 5 -25.95 7.37 -12.52
CA THR A 5 -24.97 7.13 -13.57
C THR A 5 -23.91 6.16 -13.03
N ALA A 6 -23.86 4.95 -13.58
CA ALA A 6 -22.79 4.01 -13.31
C ALA A 6 -21.62 4.28 -14.25
N ILE A 7 -20.42 4.44 -13.72
CA ILE A 7 -19.19 4.58 -14.50
C ILE A 7 -18.28 3.38 -14.28
N LEU A 8 -17.56 2.98 -15.33
CA LEU A 8 -16.51 1.98 -15.24
C LEU A 8 -15.18 2.67 -14.92
N SER A 9 -14.58 2.27 -13.81
CA SER A 9 -13.28 2.80 -13.36
C SER A 9 -12.24 1.70 -13.31
N VAL A 10 -10.99 2.03 -13.66
CA VAL A 10 -9.84 1.14 -13.48
C VAL A 10 -8.81 1.75 -12.53
N GLY A 11 -8.34 0.94 -11.59
CA GLY A 11 -7.24 1.27 -10.70
C GLY A 11 -6.01 0.44 -11.05
N ILE A 12 -4.86 1.08 -11.22
CA ILE A 12 -3.57 0.42 -11.47
C ILE A 12 -2.64 0.82 -10.33
N ASP A 13 -2.28 -0.15 -9.50
CA ASP A 13 -1.30 0.03 -8.43
C ASP A 13 0.04 -0.57 -8.86
N VAL A 14 1.07 0.27 -8.88
CA VAL A 14 2.46 -0.10 -9.20
C VAL A 14 3.29 0.05 -7.94
N GLY A 15 3.28 -0.98 -7.10
CA GLY A 15 4.06 -1.01 -5.86
C GLY A 15 5.53 -1.36 -6.09
N THR A 16 6.33 -1.28 -5.02
CA THR A 16 7.76 -1.63 -5.01
C THR A 16 8.06 -3.02 -5.56
N SER A 17 7.19 -3.97 -5.24
CA SER A 17 7.40 -5.38 -5.58
C SER A 17 6.31 -5.96 -6.45
N THR A 18 5.12 -5.39 -6.41
CA THR A 18 3.93 -5.96 -7.04
C THR A 18 3.11 -4.92 -7.75
N THR A 19 2.50 -5.34 -8.86
CA THR A 19 1.54 -4.56 -9.65
C THR A 19 0.20 -5.30 -9.68
N GLN A 20 -0.88 -4.55 -9.53
CA GLN A 20 -2.24 -5.07 -9.60
C GLN A 20 -3.16 -4.13 -10.37
N VAL A 21 -4.13 -4.70 -11.09
CA VAL A 21 -5.15 -3.97 -11.86
C VAL A 21 -6.53 -4.36 -11.33
N VAL A 22 -7.38 -3.37 -11.08
CA VAL A 22 -8.74 -3.58 -10.56
C VAL A 22 -9.73 -2.78 -11.40
N PHE A 23 -10.81 -3.41 -11.87
CA PHE A 23 -11.94 -2.72 -12.49
C PHE A 23 -13.11 -2.68 -11.53
N SER A 24 -13.73 -1.51 -11.42
CA SER A 24 -14.87 -1.28 -10.54
C SER A 24 -15.98 -0.53 -11.27
N LYS A 25 -17.22 -0.87 -11.00
CA LYS A 25 -18.37 -0.02 -11.33
C LYS A 25 -18.66 0.89 -10.16
N LEU A 26 -18.64 2.19 -10.41
CA LEU A 26 -18.92 3.22 -9.42
C LEU A 26 -20.30 3.80 -9.71
N GLN A 27 -21.20 3.76 -8.74
CA GLN A 27 -22.48 4.42 -8.85
C GLN A 27 -22.37 5.83 -8.31
N MET A 28 -22.70 6.79 -9.18
CA MET A 28 -22.67 8.22 -8.87
C MET A 28 -24.10 8.68 -8.59
N ASP A 29 -24.27 9.47 -7.54
CA ASP A 29 -25.54 10.14 -7.24
C ASP A 29 -25.29 11.57 -6.77
N ASN A 30 -26.32 12.41 -6.88
CA ASN A 30 -26.27 13.75 -6.36
C ASN A 30 -26.56 13.73 -4.84
N ALA A 31 -25.49 13.85 -4.04
CA ALA A 31 -25.59 13.92 -2.58
C ALA A 31 -26.08 15.28 -2.07
N GLY A 32 -26.38 16.24 -2.94
CA GLY A 32 -26.92 17.55 -2.58
C GLY A 32 -28.43 17.49 -2.28
N GLY A 33 -28.85 18.09 -1.17
CA GLY A 33 -30.28 18.28 -0.87
C GLY A 33 -30.94 19.26 -1.87
N TYR A 34 -32.29 19.30 -1.85
CA TYR A 34 -33.12 20.09 -2.80
C TYR A 34 -32.76 21.58 -2.88
N PHE A 35 -32.06 22.12 -1.87
CA PHE A 35 -31.68 23.55 -1.77
C PHE A 35 -30.15 23.75 -1.67
N SER A 36 -29.35 22.72 -1.93
CA SER A 36 -27.89 22.83 -1.90
C SER A 36 -27.29 22.71 -3.31
N VAL A 37 -26.07 23.20 -3.47
CA VAL A 37 -25.32 23.03 -4.72
C VAL A 37 -25.20 21.52 -5.01
N PRO A 38 -25.52 21.07 -6.24
CA PRO A 38 -25.38 19.67 -6.63
C PRO A 38 -23.97 19.18 -6.35
N ARG A 39 -23.84 18.10 -5.57
CA ARG A 39 -22.58 17.47 -5.24
C ARG A 39 -22.63 16.02 -5.69
N VAL A 40 -21.96 15.70 -6.78
CA VAL A 40 -21.83 14.33 -7.25
C VAL A 40 -20.91 13.57 -6.30
N ALA A 41 -21.40 12.44 -5.78
CA ALA A 41 -20.65 11.55 -4.90
C ALA A 41 -20.78 10.09 -5.37
N ILE A 42 -19.74 9.31 -5.08
CA ILE A 42 -19.79 7.84 -5.25
C ILE A 42 -20.63 7.30 -4.10
N VAL A 43 -21.77 6.69 -4.41
CA VAL A 43 -22.71 6.13 -3.43
C VAL A 43 -22.62 4.61 -3.31
N ASP A 44 -22.03 3.94 -4.32
CA ASP A 44 -21.79 2.50 -4.31
C ASP A 44 -20.60 2.13 -5.17
N LYS A 45 -19.94 1.04 -4.84
CA LYS A 45 -18.77 0.51 -5.55
C LYS A 45 -18.82 -1.00 -5.63
N GLU A 46 -18.83 -1.53 -6.84
CA GLU A 46 -18.72 -2.95 -7.13
C GLU A 46 -17.40 -3.26 -7.84
N VAL A 47 -16.57 -4.14 -7.27
CA VAL A 47 -15.37 -4.66 -7.96
C VAL A 47 -15.81 -5.73 -8.94
N VAL A 48 -15.70 -5.44 -10.24
CA VAL A 48 -16.14 -6.33 -11.32
C VAL A 48 -15.02 -7.22 -11.84
N TYR A 49 -13.76 -6.81 -11.66
CA TYR A 49 -12.58 -7.60 -11.98
C TYR A 49 -11.39 -7.20 -11.11
N LYS A 50 -10.61 -8.19 -10.69
CA LYS A 50 -9.35 -8.01 -9.98
C LYS A 50 -8.31 -8.94 -10.57
N SER A 51 -7.19 -8.39 -11.04
CA SER A 51 -6.09 -9.17 -11.62
C SER A 51 -5.41 -10.06 -10.57
N GLU A 52 -4.64 -11.01 -11.05
CA GLU A 52 -3.57 -11.60 -10.25
C GLU A 52 -2.56 -10.53 -9.82
N VAL A 53 -1.77 -10.86 -8.81
CA VAL A 53 -0.68 -9.99 -8.36
C VAL A 53 0.56 -10.31 -9.19
N TYR A 54 0.99 -9.36 -10.00
CA TYR A 54 2.21 -9.45 -10.80
C TYR A 54 3.41 -8.94 -10.02
N MET A 55 4.58 -9.46 -10.32
CA MET A 55 5.82 -8.79 -9.91
C MET A 55 5.98 -7.51 -10.74
N THR A 56 6.26 -6.38 -10.09
CA THR A 56 6.57 -5.14 -10.80
C THR A 56 7.82 -5.35 -11.67
N PRO A 57 7.72 -5.22 -12.99
CA PRO A 57 8.85 -5.48 -13.87
C PRO A 57 9.88 -4.36 -13.76
N LEU A 58 11.14 -4.75 -13.59
CA LEU A 58 12.27 -3.83 -13.49
C LEU A 58 13.29 -4.13 -14.58
N LYS A 59 13.80 -3.08 -15.24
CA LYS A 59 15.00 -3.19 -16.12
C LYS A 59 16.29 -3.22 -15.30
N THR A 60 16.32 -2.44 -14.23
CA THR A 60 17.41 -2.36 -13.25
C THR A 60 16.82 -2.08 -11.87
N ASP A 61 17.64 -2.09 -10.83
CA ASP A 61 17.20 -1.75 -9.47
C ASP A 61 16.62 -0.34 -9.36
N VAL A 62 16.91 0.56 -10.31
CA VAL A 62 16.46 1.96 -10.32
C VAL A 62 15.50 2.32 -11.45
N LEU A 63 15.22 1.38 -12.37
CA LEU A 63 14.35 1.61 -13.53
C LEU A 63 13.24 0.58 -13.63
N ILE A 64 12.00 1.05 -13.74
CA ILE A 64 10.83 0.21 -14.07
C ILE A 64 10.86 -0.14 -15.55
N ASP A 65 10.56 -1.38 -15.90
CA ASP A 65 10.35 -1.77 -17.30
C ASP A 65 8.95 -1.33 -17.77
N THR A 66 8.91 -0.15 -18.37
CA THR A 66 7.66 0.48 -18.82
C THR A 66 6.91 -0.34 -19.87
N GLU A 67 7.65 -1.02 -20.78
CA GLU A 67 7.05 -1.83 -21.84
C GLU A 67 6.41 -3.09 -21.26
N ALA A 68 7.16 -3.84 -20.44
CA ALA A 68 6.65 -5.01 -19.76
C ALA A 68 5.46 -4.69 -18.84
N LEU A 69 5.49 -3.54 -18.14
CA LEU A 69 4.38 -3.09 -17.31
C LEU A 69 3.14 -2.77 -18.14
N ARG A 70 3.30 -2.08 -19.27
CA ARG A 70 2.23 -1.79 -20.21
C ARG A 70 1.61 -3.06 -20.79
N ASP A 71 2.42 -4.06 -21.12
CA ASP A 71 1.96 -5.35 -21.62
C ASP A 71 1.11 -6.09 -20.58
N ILE A 72 1.50 -6.06 -19.30
CA ILE A 72 0.71 -6.59 -18.19
C ILE A 72 -0.65 -5.90 -18.16
N VAL A 73 -0.69 -4.57 -18.12
CA VAL A 73 -1.94 -3.80 -18.07
C VAL A 73 -2.83 -4.11 -19.27
N ALA A 74 -2.27 -4.10 -20.49
CA ALA A 74 -3.01 -4.44 -21.71
C ALA A 74 -3.57 -5.87 -21.71
N ALA A 75 -2.82 -6.82 -21.13
CA ALA A 75 -3.30 -8.19 -20.96
C ALA A 75 -4.48 -8.26 -19.99
N GLU A 76 -4.44 -7.49 -18.90
CA GLU A 76 -5.50 -7.46 -17.91
C GLU A 76 -6.78 -6.79 -18.43
N PHE A 77 -6.68 -5.74 -19.24
CA PHE A 77 -7.83 -5.18 -19.95
C PHE A 77 -8.54 -6.26 -20.80
N ARG A 78 -7.76 -7.04 -21.59
CA ARG A 78 -8.31 -8.13 -22.40
C ARG A 78 -8.95 -9.22 -21.56
N LYS A 79 -8.33 -9.63 -20.44
CA LYS A 79 -8.89 -10.67 -19.54
C LYS A 79 -10.16 -10.20 -18.85
N ALA A 80 -10.24 -8.93 -18.49
CA ALA A 80 -11.43 -8.32 -17.91
C ALA A 80 -12.57 -8.13 -18.93
N GLY A 81 -12.27 -8.27 -20.23
CA GLY A 81 -13.25 -8.08 -21.31
C GLY A 81 -13.54 -6.61 -21.63
N TYR A 82 -12.64 -5.70 -21.24
CA TYR A 82 -12.74 -4.27 -21.48
C TYR A 82 -11.64 -3.78 -22.43
N ARG A 83 -11.92 -2.68 -23.10
CA ARG A 83 -10.93 -1.91 -23.86
C ARG A 83 -10.65 -0.60 -23.09
N PRO A 84 -9.52 0.07 -23.35
CA PRO A 84 -9.24 1.35 -22.75
C PRO A 84 -10.39 2.38 -22.92
N GLU A 85 -11.01 2.39 -24.10
CA GLU A 85 -12.10 3.31 -24.44
C GLU A 85 -13.41 3.01 -23.69
N ASP A 86 -13.55 1.83 -23.10
CA ASP A 86 -14.72 1.42 -22.32
C ASP A 86 -14.66 1.97 -20.88
N THR A 87 -13.52 2.56 -20.45
CA THR A 87 -13.34 3.11 -19.10
C THR A 87 -13.67 4.61 -19.08
N ASP A 88 -14.56 4.98 -18.16
CA ASP A 88 -14.99 6.38 -17.97
C ASP A 88 -14.03 7.15 -17.06
N SER A 89 -13.28 6.46 -16.21
CA SER A 89 -12.35 7.04 -15.25
C SER A 89 -11.30 6.03 -14.83
N GLY A 90 -10.19 6.49 -14.29
CA GLY A 90 -9.18 5.62 -13.72
C GLY A 90 -8.17 6.34 -12.85
N ALA A 91 -7.38 5.54 -12.16
CA ALA A 91 -6.23 6.02 -11.40
C ALA A 91 -5.04 5.10 -11.58
N VAL A 92 -3.87 5.69 -11.83
CA VAL A 92 -2.58 5.02 -11.75
C VAL A 92 -1.85 5.56 -10.54
N ILE A 93 -1.48 4.69 -9.63
CA ILE A 93 -0.73 5.06 -8.44
C ILE A 93 0.58 4.28 -8.47
N ILE A 94 1.70 5.00 -8.35
CA ILE A 94 3.01 4.37 -8.10
C ILE A 94 3.35 4.61 -6.63
N THR A 95 3.67 3.53 -5.92
CA THR A 95 3.84 3.53 -4.46
C THR A 95 5.20 3.02 -4.03
N GLY A 96 5.59 3.34 -2.78
CA GLY A 96 6.81 2.86 -2.15
C GLY A 96 8.08 3.25 -2.88
N GLU A 97 9.06 2.34 -2.97
CA GLU A 97 10.33 2.58 -3.67
C GLU A 97 10.14 2.78 -5.19
N SER A 98 9.08 2.23 -5.79
CA SER A 98 8.78 2.43 -7.21
C SER A 98 8.50 3.89 -7.55
N ALA A 99 7.90 4.66 -6.62
CA ALA A 99 7.69 6.09 -6.78
C ALA A 99 9.01 6.91 -6.80
N ARG A 100 10.10 6.34 -6.29
CA ARG A 100 11.43 6.96 -6.27
C ARG A 100 12.33 6.51 -7.44
N LYS A 101 11.82 5.65 -8.34
CA LYS A 101 12.58 5.22 -9.51
C LYS A 101 12.78 6.39 -10.48
N GLU A 102 13.92 6.40 -11.19
CA GLU A 102 14.32 7.48 -12.09
C GLU A 102 13.31 7.74 -13.20
N ASN A 103 12.52 6.74 -13.58
CA ASN A 103 11.54 6.83 -14.67
C ASN A 103 10.08 6.73 -14.22
N SER A 104 9.78 6.93 -12.93
CA SER A 104 8.40 6.85 -12.41
C SER A 104 7.42 7.75 -13.15
N ASP A 105 7.79 9.00 -13.42
CA ASP A 105 6.96 9.95 -14.16
C ASP A 105 6.71 9.52 -15.61
N ALA A 106 7.72 8.95 -16.27
CA ALA A 106 7.58 8.41 -17.63
C ALA A 106 6.66 7.19 -17.67
N VAL A 107 6.72 6.34 -16.65
CA VAL A 107 5.81 5.19 -16.47
C VAL A 107 4.37 5.67 -16.28
N LEU A 108 4.16 6.62 -15.38
CA LEU A 108 2.85 7.23 -15.14
C LEU A 108 2.25 7.78 -16.42
N LYS A 109 3.02 8.56 -17.17
CA LYS A 109 2.59 9.14 -18.45
C LYS A 109 2.25 8.05 -19.47
N SER A 110 3.10 7.02 -19.60
CA SER A 110 2.86 5.92 -20.55
C SER A 110 1.58 5.14 -20.25
N LEU A 111 1.26 4.92 -18.98
CA LEU A 111 0.03 4.23 -18.56
C LEU A 111 -1.20 5.12 -18.73
N SER A 112 -1.09 6.42 -18.43
CA SER A 112 -2.15 7.40 -18.68
C SER A 112 -2.48 7.53 -20.17
N ASP A 113 -1.46 7.66 -21.01
CA ASP A 113 -1.63 7.74 -22.48
C ASP A 113 -2.28 6.46 -23.05
N PHE A 114 -2.05 5.30 -22.41
CA PHE A 114 -2.67 4.04 -22.82
C PHE A 114 -4.13 3.93 -22.39
N ALA A 115 -4.46 4.37 -21.20
CA ALA A 115 -5.75 4.07 -20.57
C ALA A 115 -6.74 5.26 -20.56
N GLY A 116 -6.34 6.44 -21.05
CA GLY A 116 -7.19 7.63 -21.14
C GLY A 116 -6.97 8.63 -20.00
N ASP A 117 -7.93 9.52 -19.76
CA ASP A 117 -7.85 10.60 -18.76
C ASP A 117 -7.85 10.06 -17.32
N PHE A 118 -6.71 9.56 -16.90
CA PHE A 118 -6.52 9.01 -15.56
C PHE A 118 -5.97 10.05 -14.60
N VAL A 119 -6.42 9.96 -13.36
CA VAL A 119 -5.74 10.60 -12.23
C VAL A 119 -4.43 9.85 -12.01
N VAL A 120 -3.34 10.55 -12.20
CA VAL A 120 -1.99 10.01 -12.11
C VAL A 120 -1.34 10.58 -10.85
N SER A 121 -0.87 9.73 -9.97
CA SER A 121 -0.22 10.17 -8.74
C SER A 121 0.96 9.25 -8.39
N ALA A 122 2.14 9.85 -8.23
CA ALA A 122 3.16 9.27 -7.38
C ALA A 122 2.76 9.62 -5.94
N ALA A 123 2.10 8.71 -5.27
CA ALA A 123 1.71 8.92 -3.90
C ALA A 123 2.96 8.82 -3.02
N GLY A 124 3.32 9.92 -2.36
CA GLY A 124 4.26 9.86 -1.25
C GLY A 124 3.69 9.01 -0.11
N PRO A 125 4.53 8.54 0.82
CA PRO A 125 4.14 7.58 1.86
C PRO A 125 2.95 8.06 2.71
N ASP A 126 2.83 9.35 2.93
CA ASP A 126 1.73 9.93 3.71
C ASP A 126 0.38 9.88 2.99
N MET A 127 0.36 10.06 1.67
CA MET A 127 -0.87 9.96 0.88
C MET A 127 -1.25 8.49 0.71
N GLU A 128 -0.27 7.62 0.49
CA GLU A 128 -0.46 6.17 0.40
C GLU A 128 -1.12 5.63 1.68
N SER A 129 -0.61 6.02 2.87
CA SER A 129 -1.19 5.61 4.15
C SER A 129 -2.64 6.06 4.31
N LEU A 130 -2.98 7.28 3.87
CA LEU A 130 -4.35 7.81 3.95
C LEU A 130 -5.30 7.05 3.02
N ILE A 131 -4.89 6.79 1.78
CA ILE A 131 -5.71 6.06 0.80
C ILE A 131 -5.95 4.63 1.29
N ALA A 132 -4.90 3.94 1.76
CA ALA A 132 -4.99 2.59 2.29
C ALA A 132 -5.89 2.52 3.53
N GLY A 133 -5.78 3.47 4.46
CA GLY A 133 -6.60 3.54 5.66
C GLY A 133 -8.09 3.80 5.37
N LYS A 134 -8.39 4.59 4.35
CA LYS A 134 -9.77 4.77 3.88
C LYS A 134 -10.28 3.52 3.16
N GLY A 135 -9.45 2.93 2.32
CA GLY A 135 -9.79 1.72 1.56
C GLY A 135 -10.03 0.48 2.42
N SER A 136 -9.33 0.35 3.54
CA SER A 136 -9.48 -0.75 4.51
C SER A 136 -10.75 -0.64 5.36
N GLY A 137 -11.37 0.54 5.41
CA GLY A 137 -12.50 0.85 6.29
C GLY A 137 -12.10 1.34 7.69
N ALA A 138 -10.81 1.52 7.98
CA ALA A 138 -10.33 2.01 9.27
C ALA A 138 -10.86 3.41 9.61
N TRP A 139 -10.90 4.29 8.59
CA TRP A 139 -11.47 5.63 8.71
C TRP A 139 -12.95 5.58 9.11
N GLN A 140 -13.76 4.76 8.42
CA GLN A 140 -15.19 4.63 8.71
C GLN A 140 -15.42 4.06 10.12
N TYR A 141 -14.64 3.02 10.48
CA TYR A 141 -14.74 2.42 11.82
C TYR A 141 -14.41 3.44 12.93
N SER A 142 -13.39 4.29 12.74
CA SER A 142 -13.04 5.34 13.69
C SER A 142 -14.19 6.33 13.92
N MET A 143 -14.87 6.73 12.84
CA MET A 143 -16.00 7.64 12.88
C MET A 143 -17.23 7.02 13.56
N ASP A 144 -17.56 5.78 13.19
CA ASP A 144 -18.76 5.10 13.69
C ASP A 144 -18.66 4.70 15.17
N HIS A 145 -17.44 4.49 15.68
CA HIS A 145 -17.18 4.04 17.05
C HIS A 145 -16.54 5.09 17.94
N HIS A 146 -16.33 6.32 17.44
CA HIS A 146 -15.70 7.42 18.17
C HIS A 146 -14.42 7.00 18.88
N CYS A 147 -13.48 6.43 18.13
CA CYS A 147 -12.28 5.84 18.70
C CYS A 147 -11.02 6.04 17.82
N ARG A 148 -9.85 5.83 18.42
CA ARG A 148 -8.56 5.84 17.70
C ARG A 148 -8.33 4.51 17.01
N VAL A 149 -8.13 4.58 15.69
CA VAL A 149 -7.93 3.41 14.82
C VAL A 149 -6.68 3.61 14.00
N ALA A 150 -5.76 2.65 14.05
CA ALA A 150 -4.63 2.62 13.13
C ALA A 150 -4.90 1.69 11.95
N ASN A 151 -4.42 2.06 10.76
CA ASN A 151 -4.27 1.13 9.65
C ASN A 151 -2.80 0.93 9.36
N LEU A 152 -2.39 -0.32 9.24
CA LEU A 152 -1.06 -0.76 8.80
C LEU A 152 -1.19 -1.33 7.39
N ASP A 153 -0.72 -0.59 6.41
CA ASP A 153 -0.66 -1.05 5.01
C ASP A 153 0.70 -1.68 4.75
N ILE A 154 0.77 -3.02 4.85
CA ILE A 154 2.01 -3.78 4.80
C ILE A 154 2.27 -4.22 3.36
N GLY A 155 3.14 -3.49 2.68
CA GLY A 155 3.61 -3.79 1.33
C GLY A 155 4.83 -4.72 1.30
N GLY A 156 5.49 -4.79 0.15
CA GLY A 156 6.71 -5.58 -0.02
C GLY A 156 7.94 -4.97 0.67
N GLY A 157 8.09 -3.66 0.62
CA GLY A 157 9.26 -2.94 1.16
C GLY A 157 8.96 -2.07 2.36
N THR A 158 7.72 -1.56 2.47
CA THR A 158 7.33 -0.56 3.45
C THR A 158 6.02 -0.93 4.15
N THR A 159 5.80 -0.34 5.32
CA THR A 159 4.51 -0.31 6.01
C THR A 159 4.09 1.14 6.17
N ASN A 160 3.02 1.51 5.48
CA ASN A 160 2.38 2.81 5.61
C ASN A 160 1.40 2.78 6.77
N VAL A 161 1.47 3.77 7.65
CA VAL A 161 0.67 3.83 8.87
C VAL A 161 -0.15 5.12 8.89
N VAL A 162 -1.44 5.01 9.16
CA VAL A 162 -2.32 6.15 9.43
C VAL A 162 -3.07 5.91 10.73
N LEU A 163 -3.21 6.95 11.52
CA LEU A 163 -4.04 6.98 12.73
C LEU A 163 -5.24 7.90 12.47
N PHE A 164 -6.43 7.37 12.66
CA PHE A 164 -7.68 8.13 12.67
C PHE A 164 -8.19 8.28 14.10
N GLU A 165 -8.79 9.41 14.39
CA GLU A 165 -9.50 9.70 15.63
C GLU A 165 -10.81 10.39 15.27
N ASP A 166 -11.95 9.81 15.63
CA ASP A 166 -13.28 10.32 15.29
C ASP A 166 -13.48 10.63 13.79
N GLY A 167 -12.88 9.83 12.91
CA GLY A 167 -12.91 10.04 11.47
C GLY A 167 -11.93 11.09 10.93
N GLU A 168 -11.20 11.79 11.80
CA GLU A 168 -10.15 12.72 11.40
C GLU A 168 -8.78 12.04 11.35
N THR A 169 -7.91 12.51 10.46
CA THR A 169 -6.53 11.99 10.37
C THR A 169 -5.68 12.61 11.47
N ALA A 170 -5.35 11.84 12.49
CA ALA A 170 -4.55 12.30 13.62
C ALA A 170 -3.03 12.23 13.34
N ALA A 171 -2.57 11.17 12.65
CA ALA A 171 -1.15 11.02 12.30
C ALA A 171 -0.98 10.14 11.06
N ARG A 172 0.17 10.31 10.40
CA ARG A 172 0.62 9.48 9.26
C ARG A 172 2.10 9.23 9.37
N GLY A 173 2.54 8.09 8.86
CA GLY A 173 3.96 7.77 8.82
C GLY A 173 4.23 6.51 8.00
N CYS A 174 5.51 6.20 7.81
CA CYS A 174 5.93 5.03 7.06
C CYS A 174 7.25 4.49 7.60
N LEU A 175 7.34 3.18 7.68
CA LEU A 175 8.54 2.46 8.08
C LEU A 175 8.99 1.54 6.94
N ASP A 176 10.29 1.37 6.77
CA ASP A 176 10.90 0.44 5.82
C ASP A 176 10.79 -1.02 6.34
N ILE A 177 9.57 -1.41 6.67
CA ILE A 177 9.18 -2.77 7.08
C ILE A 177 8.20 -3.31 6.04
N GLY A 178 8.48 -4.49 5.51
CA GLY A 178 7.61 -5.12 4.52
C GLY A 178 7.89 -6.62 4.35
N GLY A 179 7.06 -7.29 3.57
CA GLY A 179 7.10 -8.75 3.41
C GLY A 179 8.25 -9.27 2.53
N ARG A 180 9.03 -8.40 1.86
CA ARG A 180 10.08 -8.79 0.90
C ARG A 180 11.43 -8.12 1.15
N LEU A 181 11.74 -7.86 2.41
CA LEU A 181 13.02 -7.26 2.80
C LEU A 181 14.19 -8.25 2.69
N ILE A 182 13.92 -9.54 2.73
CA ILE A 182 14.87 -10.62 2.48
C ILE A 182 14.33 -11.46 1.34
N CYS A 183 15.11 -11.61 0.26
CA CYS A 183 14.76 -12.44 -0.88
C CYS A 183 15.68 -13.65 -0.95
N MET A 184 15.15 -14.77 -1.45
CA MET A 184 15.92 -15.99 -1.66
C MET A 184 15.59 -16.62 -3.01
N ASN A 185 16.53 -17.39 -3.54
CA ASN A 185 16.31 -18.18 -4.74
C ASN A 185 15.58 -19.50 -4.40
N PRO A 186 15.15 -20.29 -5.41
CA PRO A 186 14.48 -21.58 -5.19
C PRO A 186 15.31 -22.60 -4.41
N GLN A 187 16.63 -22.45 -4.34
CA GLN A 187 17.55 -23.31 -3.57
C GLN A 187 17.66 -22.87 -2.11
N GLY A 188 16.96 -21.79 -1.71
CA GLY A 188 16.95 -21.27 -0.36
C GLY A 188 18.20 -20.45 -0.01
N ILE A 189 18.92 -19.95 -1.01
CA ILE A 189 20.06 -19.05 -0.81
C ILE A 189 19.55 -17.60 -0.83
N ILE A 190 19.94 -16.81 0.16
CA ILE A 190 19.58 -15.41 0.28
C ILE A 190 20.25 -14.61 -0.84
N THR A 191 19.44 -13.93 -1.62
CA THR A 191 19.88 -13.13 -2.78
C THR A 191 19.80 -11.62 -2.53
N LYS A 192 19.00 -11.20 -1.55
CA LYS A 192 18.84 -9.78 -1.17
C LYS A 192 18.56 -9.68 0.32
N VAL A 193 19.19 -8.71 0.97
CA VAL A 193 18.88 -8.25 2.34
C VAL A 193 18.77 -6.73 2.29
N SER A 194 17.61 -6.18 2.61
CA SER A 194 17.44 -4.72 2.65
C SER A 194 18.18 -4.10 3.85
N PRO A 195 18.52 -2.81 3.81
CA PRO A 195 19.10 -2.12 4.97
C PRO A 195 18.26 -2.26 6.24
N ALA A 196 16.95 -2.13 6.14
CA ALA A 196 16.04 -2.29 7.28
C ALA A 196 16.05 -3.72 7.85
N ALA A 197 16.11 -4.74 6.97
CA ALA A 197 16.26 -6.14 7.41
C ALA A 197 17.57 -6.38 8.16
N ALA A 198 18.66 -5.75 7.72
CA ALA A 198 19.95 -5.83 8.41
C ALA A 198 19.88 -5.20 9.82
N VAL A 199 19.24 -4.03 9.96
CA VAL A 199 18.98 -3.40 11.26
C VAL A 199 18.15 -4.31 12.17
N MET A 200 17.10 -4.94 11.64
CA MET A 200 16.26 -5.87 12.40
C MET A 200 16.99 -7.15 12.80
N ALA A 201 17.82 -7.69 11.91
CA ALA A 201 18.66 -8.86 12.21
C ALA A 201 19.66 -8.55 13.32
N GLN A 202 20.33 -7.40 13.25
CA GLN A 202 21.23 -6.93 14.30
C GLN A 202 20.51 -6.76 15.65
N ALA A 203 19.33 -6.14 15.65
CA ALA A 203 18.53 -5.98 16.86
C ALA A 203 18.03 -7.31 17.43
N ALA A 204 17.81 -8.31 16.58
CA ALA A 204 17.45 -9.67 16.97
C ALA A 204 18.66 -10.52 17.40
N GLY A 205 19.89 -9.98 17.33
CA GLY A 205 21.13 -10.71 17.65
C GLY A 205 21.47 -11.83 16.66
N VAL A 206 20.98 -11.75 15.43
CA VAL A 206 21.24 -12.74 14.37
C VAL A 206 21.96 -12.14 13.17
N SER A 207 22.75 -12.94 12.49
CA SER A 207 23.39 -12.55 11.21
C SER A 207 22.64 -13.14 10.04
N VAL A 208 22.31 -12.28 9.05
CA VAL A 208 21.65 -12.66 7.79
C VAL A 208 22.37 -11.92 6.66
N SER A 209 22.97 -12.66 5.73
CA SER A 209 23.77 -12.07 4.64
C SER A 209 23.42 -12.69 3.29
N VAL A 210 23.67 -11.93 2.23
CA VAL A 210 23.56 -12.45 0.85
C VAL A 210 24.58 -13.60 0.69
N GLY A 211 24.13 -14.71 0.12
CA GLY A 211 24.89 -15.94 -0.02
C GLY A 211 24.66 -16.97 1.10
N ASP A 212 24.11 -16.54 2.23
CA ASP A 212 23.75 -17.49 3.30
C ASP A 212 22.60 -18.39 2.86
N ARG A 213 22.59 -19.61 3.41
CA ARG A 213 21.40 -20.46 3.33
C ARG A 213 20.35 -19.95 4.29
N CYS A 214 19.08 -19.91 3.83
CA CYS A 214 17.95 -19.52 4.65
C CYS A 214 17.87 -20.40 5.91
N ASP A 215 17.76 -19.73 7.04
CA ASP A 215 17.55 -20.32 8.36
C ASP A 215 16.22 -19.78 8.90
N GLU A 216 15.24 -20.68 9.07
CA GLU A 216 13.90 -20.31 9.50
C GLU A 216 13.88 -19.69 10.90
N LEU A 217 14.76 -20.12 11.80
CA LEU A 217 14.85 -19.57 13.16
C LEU A 217 15.36 -18.11 13.11
N LYS A 218 16.38 -17.84 12.28
CA LYS A 218 16.89 -16.48 12.08
C LYS A 218 15.84 -15.59 11.44
N LEU A 219 15.14 -16.07 10.40
CA LEU A 219 14.05 -15.29 9.76
C LEU A 219 12.91 -15.02 10.74
N THR A 220 12.54 -15.99 11.56
CA THR A 220 11.54 -15.81 12.62
C THR A 220 11.98 -14.75 13.63
N ALA A 221 13.25 -14.75 14.05
CA ALA A 221 13.77 -13.72 14.96
C ALA A 221 13.69 -12.31 14.34
N VAL A 222 14.09 -12.16 13.06
CA VAL A 222 13.97 -10.90 12.32
C VAL A 222 12.52 -10.44 12.22
N THR A 223 11.60 -11.35 11.85
CA THR A 223 10.16 -11.03 11.73
C THR A 223 9.54 -10.61 13.06
N ARG A 224 9.93 -11.27 14.16
CA ARG A 224 9.49 -10.86 15.51
C ARG A 224 9.98 -9.47 15.86
N GLN A 225 11.20 -9.12 15.48
CA GLN A 225 11.74 -7.77 15.70
C GLN A 225 10.99 -6.73 14.85
N MET A 226 10.64 -7.04 13.61
CA MET A 226 9.77 -6.18 12.78
C MET A 226 8.41 -5.95 13.44
N ALA A 227 7.78 -7.02 13.92
CA ALA A 227 6.49 -6.90 14.62
C ALA A 227 6.60 -6.08 15.91
N ALA A 228 7.69 -6.24 16.68
CA ALA A 228 7.96 -5.43 17.87
C ALA A 228 8.12 -3.94 17.52
N ALA A 229 8.78 -3.64 16.40
CA ALA A 229 8.94 -2.27 15.91
C ALA A 229 7.58 -1.64 15.53
N LEU A 230 6.72 -2.36 14.82
CA LEU A 230 5.37 -1.89 14.49
C LEU A 230 4.51 -1.69 15.74
N ASN A 231 4.58 -2.60 16.71
CA ASN A 231 3.88 -2.44 17.98
C ASN A 231 4.35 -1.20 18.75
N ALA A 232 5.66 -0.99 18.86
CA ALA A 232 6.20 0.21 19.53
C ALA A 232 5.81 1.50 18.80
N TYR A 233 5.77 1.46 17.47
CA TYR A 233 5.32 2.58 16.63
C TYR A 233 3.85 2.95 16.92
N LEU A 234 3.02 1.99 17.25
CA LEU A 234 1.62 2.18 17.66
C LEU A 234 1.44 2.45 19.17
N GLY A 235 2.52 2.62 19.93
CA GLY A 235 2.44 2.83 21.37
C GLY A 235 2.14 1.56 22.18
N VAL A 236 2.22 0.39 21.53
CA VAL A 236 2.01 -0.92 22.16
C VAL A 236 3.37 -1.58 22.29
N GLY A 237 3.91 -1.66 23.52
CA GLY A 237 5.21 -2.29 23.77
C GLY A 237 6.22 -1.42 24.50
N THR A 238 7.49 -1.82 24.52
CA THR A 238 8.57 -1.13 25.22
C THR A 238 9.15 0.02 24.39
N LYS A 239 9.50 1.14 25.06
CA LYS A 239 10.04 2.36 24.40
C LYS A 239 11.52 2.24 23.99
N ASP A 240 12.21 1.15 24.30
CA ASP A 240 13.66 0.99 24.02
C ASP A 240 14.02 0.82 22.53
N ILE A 241 13.06 0.98 21.64
CA ILE A 241 13.20 0.75 20.21
C ILE A 241 13.32 2.05 19.37
N ASP A 242 13.29 3.21 19.98
CA ASP A 242 13.33 4.51 19.29
C ASP A 242 14.54 4.68 18.36
N ALA A 243 15.70 4.14 18.76
CA ALA A 243 16.90 4.20 17.93
C ALA A 243 16.76 3.34 16.66
N ILE A 244 16.04 2.23 16.73
CA ILE A 244 15.73 1.36 15.61
C ILE A 244 14.70 2.03 14.71
N LEU A 245 13.62 2.58 15.28
CA LEU A 245 12.57 3.28 14.52
C LEU A 245 13.14 4.41 13.68
N ARG A 246 14.09 5.20 14.22
CA ARG A 246 14.77 6.25 13.44
C ARG A 246 15.56 5.73 12.25
N GLN A 247 16.15 4.54 12.35
CA GLN A 247 16.93 3.93 11.26
C GLN A 247 16.08 3.34 10.15
N ILE A 248 14.85 2.98 10.45
CA ILE A 248 13.91 2.33 9.52
C ILE A 248 12.75 3.25 9.11
N LYS A 249 12.75 4.51 9.55
CA LYS A 249 11.78 5.50 9.09
C LYS A 249 12.00 5.75 7.61
N THR A 250 10.93 5.63 6.83
CA THR A 250 10.97 5.86 5.39
C THR A 250 11.26 7.34 5.10
N PRO A 251 12.28 7.67 4.27
CA PRO A 251 12.55 9.04 3.87
C PRO A 251 11.34 9.70 3.22
N GLY A 252 11.05 10.94 3.63
CA GLY A 252 9.92 11.72 3.12
C GLY A 252 8.57 11.43 3.79
N SER A 253 8.52 10.49 4.76
CA SER A 253 7.34 10.31 5.60
C SER A 253 7.31 11.32 6.75
N SER A 254 6.10 11.70 7.18
CA SER A 254 5.89 12.54 8.35
C SER A 254 6.41 11.88 9.64
N ASP A 255 6.59 12.71 10.67
CA ASP A 255 6.82 12.20 12.02
C ASP A 255 5.51 11.65 12.57
N PHE A 256 5.57 10.43 13.05
CA PHE A 256 4.42 9.77 13.65
C PHE A 256 4.55 9.86 15.17
N PRO A 257 3.76 10.70 15.84
CA PRO A 257 3.77 10.73 17.30
C PRO A 257 3.20 9.41 17.82
N VAL A 258 3.92 8.78 18.75
CA VAL A 258 3.44 7.53 19.36
C VAL A 258 2.11 7.81 20.06
N PRO A 259 1.00 7.17 19.66
CA PRO A 259 -0.31 7.42 20.25
C PRO A 259 -0.36 6.90 21.68
N GLU A 260 -1.11 7.58 22.56
CA GLU A 260 -1.31 7.13 23.94
C GLU A 260 -2.05 5.79 24.01
N LYS A 261 -3.02 5.60 23.09
CA LYS A 261 -3.81 4.38 23.01
C LYS A 261 -4.43 4.24 21.62
N VAL A 262 -4.34 3.05 21.04
CA VAL A 262 -5.05 2.62 19.84
C VAL A 262 -6.08 1.56 20.24
N GLN A 263 -7.35 1.77 19.90
CA GLN A 263 -8.43 0.85 20.26
C GLN A 263 -8.65 -0.25 19.23
N ALA A 264 -8.33 0.02 17.94
CA ALA A 264 -8.45 -0.97 16.88
C ALA A 264 -7.31 -0.81 15.88
N VAL A 265 -6.88 -1.93 15.29
CA VAL A 265 -5.86 -1.95 14.24
C VAL A 265 -6.45 -2.67 13.03
N PHE A 266 -6.35 -2.03 11.88
CA PHE A 266 -6.69 -2.59 10.58
C PHE A 266 -5.41 -2.91 9.82
N PHE A 267 -5.48 -3.92 8.98
CA PHE A 267 -4.38 -4.32 8.11
C PHE A 267 -4.85 -4.25 6.67
N SER A 268 -3.96 -3.78 5.78
CA SER A 268 -4.10 -3.78 4.33
C SER A 268 -2.75 -4.10 3.68
N GLY A 269 -2.71 -4.12 2.34
CA GLY A 269 -1.49 -4.41 1.58
C GLY A 269 -1.36 -5.87 1.16
N GLY A 270 -0.33 -6.15 0.35
CA GLY A 270 -0.14 -7.45 -0.29
C GLY A 270 0.28 -8.59 0.64
N VAL A 271 0.66 -8.29 1.89
CA VAL A 271 1.03 -9.30 2.90
C VAL A 271 -0.21 -9.85 3.61
N ASP A 272 -1.33 -9.11 3.60
CA ASP A 272 -2.58 -9.49 4.29
C ASP A 272 -3.62 -10.14 3.34
N SER A 273 -3.22 -10.91 2.35
CA SER A 273 -4.20 -11.51 1.42
C SER A 273 -5.11 -12.59 2.05
N THR A 274 -4.98 -12.92 3.35
CA THR A 274 -5.59 -14.13 3.89
C THR A 274 -6.43 -14.02 5.15
N LYS A 275 -6.37 -12.98 5.98
CA LYS A 275 -7.24 -12.89 7.18
C LYS A 275 -7.33 -11.48 7.76
N ARG A 276 -8.55 -11.00 8.00
CA ARG A 276 -8.83 -9.91 8.93
C ARG A 276 -8.45 -10.37 10.34
N ILE A 277 -7.30 -9.95 10.85
CA ILE A 277 -6.93 -10.19 12.24
C ILE A 277 -7.50 -9.04 13.05
N LYS A 278 -8.50 -9.34 13.86
CA LYS A 278 -9.01 -8.46 14.90
C LYS A 278 -8.12 -8.68 16.11
N LEU A 279 -7.23 -7.73 16.40
CA LEU A 279 -6.57 -7.70 17.71
C LEU A 279 -7.49 -6.98 18.69
N ILE A 280 -7.77 -7.65 19.78
CA ILE A 280 -8.53 -7.13 20.94
C ILE A 280 -7.53 -6.47 21.89
#